data_3052cd5980c461c6d04262ac45c24299
#
_entry.id   3052cd5980c461c6d04262ac45c24299
#
_cell.length_a   1.000
_cell.length_b   1.000
_cell.length_c   1.000
_cell.angle_alpha   90.00
_cell.angle_beta   90.00
_cell.angle_gamma   90.00
#
_symmetry.space_group_name_H-M   'P 1'
#
loop_
_entity.id
_entity.type
_entity.pdbx_description
1 polymer ?
#
loop_
_entity_poly.entity_id
_entity_poly.type
_entity_poly.pdbx_seq_one_letter_code
_entity_poly.pdbx_strand_id
1 'polypeptide(L)'
;MVVLHDLQAGWPAWAWTVFTCFLWPHLAYWLARRSSDGYGAEARNFLVDSALAGSLVPMLHFNLLPSAVLLTVASADKVNAGIPGLWRRALPGMLLALLASGFVHGWAVDLPSRTLVIAACLPLMTIHTLAVSANLYRLMRRVNVQNRQLEELTRRDELTGLDSRGYWRAQAAQRVDRLRHHDEPATLLLLDVDHFKSINDRFGHAAGDDVLR
;
A
#
# COMPACT_ATOMS: atom_id res chain seq x y z
N MET A 1 -16.47 11.65 19.31
CA MET A 1 -17.33 11.46 20.52
C MET A 1 -17.00 12.47 21.63
N VAL A 2 -15.77 12.52 22.17
CA VAL A 2 -15.40 13.46 23.24
C VAL A 2 -15.70 14.92 22.85
N VAL A 3 -15.28 15.37 21.66
CA VAL A 3 -15.54 16.74 21.17
C VAL A 3 -17.03 17.04 21.06
N LEU A 4 -17.85 16.12 20.57
CA LEU A 4 -19.31 16.32 20.48
C LEU A 4 -19.96 16.45 21.87
N HIS A 5 -19.44 15.72 22.84
CA HIS A 5 -19.87 15.85 24.23
C HIS A 5 -19.50 17.23 24.80
N ASP A 6 -18.26 17.67 24.57
CA ASP A 6 -17.80 18.99 25.03
C ASP A 6 -18.56 20.14 24.37
N LEU A 7 -18.93 20.00 23.09
CA LEU A 7 -19.76 20.97 22.35
C LEU A 7 -21.25 20.88 22.69
N GLN A 8 -21.67 19.92 23.53
CA GLN A 8 -23.08 19.62 23.81
C GLN A 8 -23.90 19.48 22.52
N ALA A 9 -23.30 18.80 21.53
CA ALA A 9 -23.88 18.65 20.19
C ALA A 9 -25.24 17.95 20.26
N GLY A 10 -26.17 18.41 19.43
CA GLY A 10 -27.51 17.83 19.33
C GLY A 10 -27.50 16.39 18.82
N TRP A 11 -28.61 15.66 19.05
CA TRP A 11 -28.75 14.26 18.65
C TRP A 11 -28.46 13.98 17.15
N PRO A 12 -28.72 14.87 16.17
CA PRO A 12 -28.41 14.61 14.78
C PRO A 12 -26.90 14.46 14.53
N ALA A 13 -26.08 15.27 15.21
CA ALA A 13 -24.62 15.18 15.10
C ALA A 13 -24.08 13.86 15.67
N TRP A 14 -24.65 13.41 16.79
CA TRP A 14 -24.34 12.11 17.37
C TRP A 14 -24.75 10.96 16.44
N ALA A 15 -25.98 11.00 15.91
CA ALA A 15 -26.47 9.97 14.98
C ALA A 15 -25.58 9.87 13.72
N TRP A 16 -25.20 11.01 13.14
CA TRP A 16 -24.32 11.05 11.97
C TRP A 16 -22.93 10.49 12.27
N THR A 17 -22.35 10.86 13.40
CA THR A 17 -21.04 10.37 13.83
C THR A 17 -21.07 8.85 14.11
N VAL A 18 -22.12 8.35 14.77
CA VAL A 18 -22.30 6.91 14.99
C VAL A 18 -22.47 6.18 13.65
N PHE A 19 -23.26 6.73 12.74
CA PHE A 19 -23.42 6.17 11.41
C PHE A 19 -22.08 6.07 10.68
N THR A 20 -21.33 7.18 10.60
CA THR A 20 -20.08 7.23 9.84
C THR A 20 -18.98 6.36 10.45
N CYS A 21 -18.87 6.32 11.78
CA CYS A 21 -17.78 5.61 12.45
C CYS A 21 -18.05 4.12 12.65
N PHE A 22 -19.31 3.70 12.81
CA PHE A 22 -19.64 2.33 13.17
C PHE A 22 -20.49 1.61 12.12
N LEU A 23 -21.50 2.25 11.55
CA LEU A 23 -22.42 1.59 10.62
C LEU A 23 -21.85 1.58 9.19
N TRP A 24 -21.31 2.69 8.74
CA TRP A 24 -20.78 2.82 7.38
C TRP A 24 -19.70 1.79 7.03
N PRO A 25 -18.68 1.51 7.86
CA PRO A 25 -17.66 0.52 7.51
C PRO A 25 -18.26 -0.89 7.26
N HIS A 26 -19.25 -1.28 8.04
CA HIS A 26 -19.93 -2.57 7.84
C HIS A 26 -20.78 -2.59 6.57
N LEU A 27 -21.47 -1.48 6.29
CA LEU A 27 -22.26 -1.32 5.06
C LEU A 27 -21.35 -1.31 3.82
N ALA A 28 -20.26 -0.57 3.85
CA ALA A 28 -19.27 -0.52 2.79
C ALA A 28 -18.68 -1.91 2.49
N TYR A 29 -18.30 -2.65 3.53
CA TYR A 29 -17.83 -4.03 3.41
C TYR A 29 -18.88 -4.94 2.76
N TRP A 30 -20.14 -4.87 3.21
CA TRP A 30 -21.24 -5.66 2.68
C TRP A 30 -21.54 -5.32 1.20
N LEU A 31 -21.53 -4.02 0.83
CA LEU A 31 -21.70 -3.56 -0.55
C LEU A 31 -20.58 -4.08 -1.45
N ALA A 32 -19.33 -3.99 -1.02
CA ALA A 32 -18.18 -4.49 -1.77
C ALA A 32 -18.28 -6.00 -2.00
N ARG A 33 -18.68 -6.75 -0.98
CA ARG A 33 -18.78 -8.22 -1.06
C ARG A 33 -19.90 -8.72 -1.95
N ARG A 34 -20.99 -7.94 -2.14
CA ARG A 34 -22.11 -8.26 -3.04
C ARG A 34 -21.92 -7.78 -4.46
N SER A 35 -20.93 -6.92 -4.71
CA SER A 35 -20.70 -6.39 -6.05
C SER A 35 -20.03 -7.45 -6.94
N SER A 36 -20.46 -7.51 -8.21
CA SER A 36 -19.78 -8.29 -9.25
C SER A 36 -18.39 -7.72 -9.57
N ASP A 37 -18.19 -6.41 -9.37
CA ASP A 37 -16.91 -5.70 -9.44
C ASP A 37 -16.51 -5.25 -8.03
N GLY A 38 -15.85 -6.14 -7.30
CA GLY A 38 -15.42 -5.87 -5.93
C GLY A 38 -14.41 -4.71 -5.84
N TYR A 39 -13.48 -4.63 -6.80
CA TYR A 39 -12.47 -3.58 -6.85
C TYR A 39 -13.09 -2.18 -7.09
N GLY A 40 -13.98 -2.07 -8.07
CA GLY A 40 -14.69 -0.82 -8.34
C GLY A 40 -15.63 -0.42 -7.20
N ALA A 41 -16.26 -1.39 -6.54
CA ALA A 41 -17.10 -1.14 -5.36
C ALA A 41 -16.26 -0.61 -4.18
N GLU A 42 -15.11 -1.20 -3.93
CA GLU A 42 -14.19 -0.74 -2.89
C GLU A 42 -13.69 0.68 -3.18
N ALA A 43 -13.30 0.97 -4.43
CA ALA A 43 -12.92 2.32 -4.83
C ALA A 43 -14.03 3.35 -4.60
N ARG A 44 -15.29 3.02 -4.95
CA ARG A 44 -16.45 3.89 -4.69
C ARG A 44 -16.68 4.10 -3.18
N ASN A 45 -16.55 3.04 -2.39
CA ASN A 45 -16.70 3.12 -0.94
C ASN A 45 -15.65 4.07 -0.32
N PHE A 46 -14.41 4.03 -0.78
CA PHE A 46 -13.37 4.98 -0.35
C PHE A 46 -13.68 6.44 -0.72
N LEU A 47 -14.34 6.69 -1.85
CA LEU A 47 -14.77 8.04 -2.20
C LEU A 47 -15.85 8.55 -1.24
N VAL A 48 -16.85 7.71 -0.94
CA VAL A 48 -17.90 8.02 0.03
C VAL A 48 -17.32 8.23 1.42
N ASP A 49 -16.42 7.37 1.85
CA ASP A 49 -15.71 7.48 3.13
C ASP A 49 -14.98 8.81 3.29
N SER A 50 -14.35 9.30 2.21
CA SER A 50 -13.72 10.63 2.21
C SER A 50 -14.73 11.77 2.36
N ALA A 51 -15.88 11.68 1.70
CA ALA A 51 -16.93 12.66 1.85
C ALA A 51 -17.51 12.67 3.28
N LEU A 52 -17.72 11.48 3.86
CA LEU A 52 -18.15 11.33 5.25
C LEU A 52 -17.12 11.95 6.22
N ALA A 53 -15.83 11.66 6.02
CA ALA A 53 -14.76 12.26 6.81
C ALA A 53 -14.75 13.79 6.70
N GLY A 54 -14.86 14.33 5.48
CA GLY A 54 -14.96 15.78 5.26
C GLY A 54 -16.15 16.42 5.98
N SER A 55 -17.30 15.75 5.97
CA SER A 55 -18.52 16.25 6.62
C SER A 55 -18.41 16.38 8.15
N LEU A 56 -17.56 15.57 8.78
CA LEU A 56 -17.37 15.58 10.23
C LEU A 56 -16.54 16.76 10.72
N VAL A 57 -15.67 17.36 9.90
CA VAL A 57 -14.75 18.44 10.31
C VAL A 57 -15.49 19.68 10.83
N PRO A 58 -16.49 20.26 10.12
CA PRO A 58 -17.26 21.39 10.66
C PRO A 58 -18.10 21.02 11.89
N MET A 59 -18.60 19.78 11.97
CA MET A 59 -19.33 19.30 13.15
C MET A 59 -18.47 19.25 14.41
N LEU A 60 -17.14 19.13 14.24
CA LEU A 60 -16.15 19.19 15.31
C LEU A 60 -15.66 20.63 15.56
N HIS A 61 -16.32 21.64 15.00
CA HIS A 61 -15.94 23.06 15.04
C HIS A 61 -14.47 23.26 14.64
N PHE A 62 -14.00 22.53 13.62
CA PHE A 62 -12.60 22.57 13.16
C PHE A 62 -11.57 22.35 14.27
N ASN A 63 -11.94 21.64 15.35
CA ASN A 63 -11.00 21.33 16.42
C ASN A 63 -9.74 20.69 15.81
N LEU A 64 -8.57 21.32 16.07
CA LEU A 64 -7.38 21.11 15.26
C LEU A 64 -6.94 19.64 15.21
N LEU A 65 -6.76 19.02 16.38
CA LEU A 65 -6.19 17.67 16.43
C LEU A 65 -7.14 16.61 15.88
N PRO A 66 -8.43 16.50 16.28
CA PRO A 66 -9.35 15.53 15.73
C PRO A 66 -9.57 15.69 14.23
N SER A 67 -9.66 16.94 13.74
CA SER A 67 -9.83 17.24 12.32
C SER A 67 -8.61 16.80 11.51
N ALA A 68 -7.41 17.15 11.99
CA ALA A 68 -6.16 16.72 11.35
C ALA A 68 -6.01 15.20 11.33
N VAL A 69 -6.29 14.52 12.44
CA VAL A 69 -6.25 13.05 12.52
C VAL A 69 -7.23 12.42 11.54
N LEU A 70 -8.49 12.89 11.53
CA LEU A 70 -9.53 12.38 10.65
C LEU A 70 -9.14 12.50 9.17
N LEU A 71 -8.69 13.68 8.74
CA LEU A 71 -8.29 13.92 7.36
C LEU A 71 -7.01 13.14 6.97
N THR A 72 -6.06 13.04 7.90
CA THR A 72 -4.82 12.30 7.67
C THR A 72 -5.09 10.80 7.52
N VAL A 73 -5.86 10.21 8.44
CA VAL A 73 -6.24 8.78 8.39
C VAL A 73 -7.03 8.50 7.12
N ALA A 74 -8.06 9.29 6.83
CA ALA A 74 -8.86 9.14 5.63
C ALA A 74 -8.03 9.23 4.34
N SER A 75 -7.03 10.12 4.29
CA SER A 75 -6.13 10.26 3.13
C SER A 75 -5.13 9.11 3.04
N ALA A 76 -4.54 8.70 4.17
CA ALA A 76 -3.58 7.60 4.24
C ALA A 76 -4.19 6.27 3.79
N ASP A 77 -5.44 5.98 4.16
CA ASP A 77 -6.14 4.77 3.75
C ASP A 77 -6.26 4.67 2.22
N LYS A 78 -6.52 5.78 1.52
CA LYS A 78 -6.61 5.81 0.05
C LYS A 78 -5.26 5.60 -0.63
N VAL A 79 -4.17 6.10 -0.03
CA VAL A 79 -2.82 5.82 -0.51
C VAL A 79 -2.48 4.35 -0.30
N ASN A 80 -2.82 3.80 0.87
CA ASN A 80 -2.54 2.40 1.24
C ASN A 80 -3.41 1.38 0.52
N ALA A 81 -4.57 1.78 -0.01
CA ALA A 81 -5.45 0.93 -0.82
C ALA A 81 -4.78 0.45 -2.13
N GLY A 82 -3.66 1.06 -2.55
CA GLY A 82 -2.93 0.65 -3.74
C GLY A 82 -3.64 0.98 -5.06
N ILE A 83 -4.72 1.76 -5.02
CA ILE A 83 -5.46 2.18 -6.21
C ILE A 83 -4.86 3.47 -6.77
N PRO A 84 -4.31 3.46 -8.01
CA PRO A 84 -3.64 4.63 -8.56
C PRO A 84 -4.54 5.87 -8.60
N GLY A 85 -4.07 6.96 -7.99
CA GLY A 85 -4.75 8.25 -8.00
C GLY A 85 -6.05 8.33 -7.19
N LEU A 86 -6.40 7.31 -6.40
CA LEU A 86 -7.63 7.29 -5.58
C LEU A 86 -7.71 8.48 -4.63
N TRP A 87 -6.62 8.80 -3.94
CA TRP A 87 -6.57 9.93 -3.01
C TRP A 87 -6.89 11.28 -3.70
N ARG A 88 -6.41 11.49 -4.94
CA ARG A 88 -6.72 12.71 -5.71
C ARG A 88 -8.19 12.77 -6.13
N ARG A 89 -8.77 11.62 -6.50
CA ARG A 89 -10.20 11.53 -6.86
C ARG A 89 -11.11 11.72 -5.64
N ALA A 90 -10.64 11.41 -4.45
CA ALA A 90 -11.38 11.55 -3.20
C ALA A 90 -11.44 13.00 -2.69
N LEU A 91 -10.42 13.83 -3.01
CA LEU A 91 -10.33 15.22 -2.55
C LEU A 91 -11.56 16.08 -2.88
N PRO A 92 -12.09 16.11 -4.12
CA PRO A 92 -13.25 16.94 -4.42
C PRO A 92 -14.47 16.57 -3.59
N GLY A 93 -14.77 15.27 -3.44
CA GLY A 93 -15.90 14.81 -2.62
C GLY A 93 -15.72 15.16 -1.14
N MET A 94 -14.53 15.03 -0.61
CA MET A 94 -14.20 15.41 0.76
C MET A 94 -14.39 16.93 0.98
N LEU A 95 -13.89 17.77 0.07
CA LEU A 95 -14.02 19.22 0.16
C LEU A 95 -15.48 19.67 0.00
N LEU A 96 -16.21 19.12 -0.94
CA LEU A 96 -17.62 19.44 -1.13
C LEU A 96 -18.45 19.07 0.10
N ALA A 97 -18.22 17.92 0.70
CA ALA A 97 -18.90 17.50 1.92
C ALA A 97 -18.53 18.38 3.13
N LEU A 98 -17.26 18.79 3.25
CA LEU A 98 -16.81 19.74 4.26
C LEU A 98 -17.54 21.09 4.09
N LEU A 99 -17.57 21.64 2.86
CA LEU A 99 -18.25 22.89 2.58
C LEU A 99 -19.75 22.79 2.89
N ALA A 100 -20.42 21.76 2.40
CA ALA A 100 -21.85 21.53 2.64
C ALA A 100 -22.17 21.43 4.14
N SER A 101 -21.37 20.65 4.87
CA SER A 101 -21.50 20.50 6.32
C SER A 101 -21.24 21.83 7.06
N GLY A 102 -20.26 22.62 6.60
CA GLY A 102 -19.98 23.96 7.15
C GLY A 102 -21.15 24.93 7.00
N PHE A 103 -21.85 24.88 5.86
CA PHE A 103 -23.08 25.68 5.67
C PHE A 103 -24.24 25.25 6.58
N VAL A 104 -24.36 23.97 6.89
CA VAL A 104 -25.42 23.42 7.75
C VAL A 104 -25.14 23.68 9.23
N HIS A 105 -23.89 23.47 9.67
CA HIS A 105 -23.53 23.56 11.10
C HIS A 105 -22.92 24.89 11.50
N GLY A 106 -22.78 25.83 10.55
CA GLY A 106 -22.04 27.07 10.74
C GLY A 106 -20.53 26.88 10.67
N TRP A 107 -19.82 27.97 10.49
CA TRP A 107 -18.36 28.02 10.41
C TRP A 107 -17.74 28.36 11.78
N ALA A 108 -18.29 27.77 12.84
CA ALA A 108 -17.71 27.93 14.17
C ALA A 108 -16.33 27.23 14.20
N VAL A 109 -15.30 27.95 14.63
CA VAL A 109 -13.94 27.47 14.72
C VAL A 109 -13.49 27.48 16.18
N ASP A 110 -13.20 26.29 16.72
CA ASP A 110 -12.63 26.09 18.05
C ASP A 110 -11.34 25.27 17.93
N LEU A 111 -10.24 25.95 17.62
CA LEU A 111 -8.95 25.33 17.36
C LEU A 111 -8.33 24.61 18.57
N PRO A 112 -8.45 25.10 19.81
CA PRO A 112 -7.83 24.45 20.96
C PRO A 112 -8.41 23.07 21.22
N SER A 113 -7.51 22.08 21.38
CA SER A 113 -7.92 20.73 21.80
C SER A 113 -7.67 20.55 23.29
N ARG A 114 -8.71 20.15 24.04
CA ARG A 114 -8.55 19.82 25.45
C ARG A 114 -7.68 18.57 25.64
N THR A 115 -7.01 18.47 26.77
CA THR A 115 -6.14 17.32 27.09
C THR A 115 -6.84 15.98 26.92
N LEU A 116 -8.12 15.87 27.27
CA LEU A 116 -8.91 14.66 27.09
C LEU A 116 -9.09 14.29 25.61
N VAL A 117 -9.29 15.30 24.74
CA VAL A 117 -9.38 15.09 23.27
C VAL A 117 -8.06 14.59 22.73
N ILE A 118 -6.95 15.20 23.17
CA ILE A 118 -5.60 14.76 22.79
C ILE A 118 -5.38 13.30 23.21
N ALA A 119 -5.67 12.98 24.48
CA ALA A 119 -5.54 11.63 25.01
C ALA A 119 -6.41 10.61 24.25
N ALA A 120 -7.60 11.00 23.79
CA ALA A 120 -8.48 10.13 23.00
C ALA A 120 -7.99 9.93 21.54
N CYS A 121 -7.29 10.90 20.95
CA CYS A 121 -6.75 10.80 19.59
C CYS A 121 -5.49 9.92 19.52
N LEU A 122 -4.65 9.92 20.56
CA LEU A 122 -3.38 9.19 20.57
C LEU A 122 -3.54 7.67 20.32
N PRO A 123 -4.44 6.93 20.99
CA PRO A 123 -4.64 5.51 20.72
C PRO A 123 -5.06 5.24 19.28
N LEU A 124 -5.96 6.07 18.73
CA LEU A 124 -6.42 5.95 17.34
C LEU A 124 -5.25 6.09 16.37
N MET A 125 -4.44 7.13 16.52
CA MET A 125 -3.26 7.35 15.69
C MET A 125 -2.26 6.19 15.80
N THR A 126 -2.00 5.72 17.01
CA THR A 126 -1.05 4.64 17.26
C THR A 126 -1.52 3.34 16.63
N ILE A 127 -2.79 2.95 16.88
CA ILE A 127 -3.38 1.72 16.33
C ILE A 127 -3.39 1.79 14.80
N HIS A 128 -3.82 2.93 14.22
CA HIS A 128 -3.84 3.10 12.76
C HIS A 128 -2.42 2.97 12.17
N THR A 129 -1.44 3.66 12.74
CA THR A 129 -0.04 3.61 12.26
C THR A 129 0.54 2.20 12.33
N LEU A 130 0.29 1.49 13.44
CA LEU A 130 0.72 0.10 13.60
C LEU A 130 0.03 -0.83 12.60
N ALA A 131 -1.28 -0.67 12.38
CA ALA A 131 -2.04 -1.48 11.42
C ALA A 131 -1.53 -1.28 9.99
N VAL A 132 -1.31 -0.02 9.57
CA VAL A 132 -0.75 0.32 8.25
C VAL A 132 0.66 -0.23 8.09
N SER A 133 1.52 -0.06 9.09
CA SER A 133 2.89 -0.57 9.09
C SER A 133 2.93 -2.09 9.00
N ALA A 134 2.07 -2.78 9.74
CA ALA A 134 1.95 -4.24 9.69
C ALA A 134 1.47 -4.73 8.31
N ASN A 135 0.52 -4.05 7.68
CA ASN A 135 0.05 -4.40 6.34
C ASN A 135 1.14 -4.17 5.29
N LEU A 136 1.87 -3.06 5.35
CA LEU A 136 2.99 -2.77 4.46
C LEU A 136 4.09 -3.84 4.60
N TYR A 137 4.45 -4.21 5.83
CA TYR A 137 5.41 -5.27 6.08
C TYR A 137 4.97 -6.61 5.47
N ARG A 138 3.70 -6.98 5.64
CA ARG A 138 3.14 -8.22 5.04
C ARG A 138 3.20 -8.18 3.51
N LEU A 139 2.88 -7.04 2.90
CA LEU A 139 2.93 -6.85 1.45
C LEU A 139 4.36 -6.98 0.93
N MET A 140 5.31 -6.29 1.55
CA MET A 140 6.74 -6.37 1.20
C MET A 140 7.27 -7.80 1.31
N ARG A 141 6.89 -8.51 2.37
CA ARG A 141 7.26 -9.92 2.52
C ARG A 141 6.71 -10.80 1.40
N ARG A 142 5.44 -10.60 1.00
CA ARG A 142 4.84 -11.34 -0.13
C ARG A 142 5.57 -11.06 -1.45
N VAL A 143 5.85 -9.79 -1.75
CA VAL A 143 6.60 -9.39 -2.95
C VAL A 143 7.99 -10.05 -2.97
N ASN A 144 8.72 -10.04 -1.85
CA ASN A 144 10.03 -10.67 -1.75
C ASN A 144 9.96 -12.20 -1.97
N VAL A 145 8.94 -12.86 -1.44
CA VAL A 145 8.73 -14.31 -1.68
C VAL A 145 8.43 -14.59 -3.15
N GLN A 146 7.55 -13.80 -3.77
CA GLN A 146 7.24 -13.94 -5.20
C GLN A 146 8.45 -13.68 -6.09
N ASN A 147 9.26 -12.66 -5.77
CA ASN A 147 10.49 -12.38 -6.51
C ASN A 147 11.47 -13.55 -6.42
N ARG A 148 11.65 -14.15 -5.23
CA ARG A 148 12.49 -15.36 -5.09
C ARG A 148 11.97 -16.54 -5.89
N GLN A 149 10.64 -16.75 -5.90
CA GLN A 149 10.03 -17.81 -6.73
C GLN A 149 10.26 -17.57 -8.24
N LEU A 150 10.16 -16.32 -8.70
CA LEU A 150 10.48 -15.95 -10.08
C LEU A 150 11.98 -16.19 -10.38
N GLU A 151 12.87 -15.83 -9.47
CA GLU A 151 14.31 -16.11 -9.60
C GLU A 151 14.60 -17.61 -9.67
N GLU A 152 13.90 -18.42 -8.88
CA GLU A 152 14.03 -19.89 -8.93
C GLU A 152 13.52 -20.48 -10.25
N LEU A 153 12.40 -19.95 -10.81
CA LEU A 153 11.88 -20.38 -12.12
C LEU A 153 12.84 -20.01 -13.26
N THR A 154 13.59 -18.90 -13.13
CA THR A 154 14.59 -18.45 -14.12
C THR A 154 16.01 -18.93 -13.79
N ARG A 155 16.14 -19.91 -12.88
CA ARG A 155 17.44 -20.39 -12.42
C ARG A 155 18.25 -21.05 -13.53
N ARG A 156 17.59 -21.77 -14.43
CA ARG A 156 18.25 -22.49 -15.53
C ARG A 156 18.00 -21.76 -16.85
N ASP A 157 19.02 -21.72 -17.66
CA ASP A 157 18.92 -21.32 -19.06
C ASP A 157 18.23 -22.43 -19.86
N GLU A 158 17.17 -22.08 -20.60
CA GLU A 158 16.30 -23.03 -21.30
C GLU A 158 17.06 -23.77 -22.45
N LEU A 159 18.07 -23.12 -23.03
CA LEU A 159 18.83 -23.68 -24.12
C LEU A 159 19.88 -24.68 -23.63
N THR A 160 20.67 -24.25 -22.65
CA THR A 160 21.86 -24.99 -22.20
C THR A 160 21.62 -25.90 -20.99
N GLY A 161 20.51 -25.67 -20.25
CA GLY A 161 20.22 -26.34 -18.99
C GLY A 161 21.16 -25.93 -17.84
N LEU A 162 22.14 -25.07 -18.09
CA LEU A 162 23.05 -24.53 -17.08
C LEU A 162 22.36 -23.48 -16.21
N ASP A 163 23.02 -23.09 -15.11
CA ASP A 163 22.53 -21.99 -14.29
C ASP A 163 22.51 -20.69 -15.11
N SER A 164 21.39 -19.98 -15.07
CA SER A 164 21.25 -18.71 -15.76
C SER A 164 22.30 -17.69 -15.30
N ARG A 165 22.65 -16.73 -16.16
CA ARG A 165 23.62 -15.68 -15.85
C ARG A 165 23.30 -14.94 -14.53
N GLY A 166 22.02 -14.69 -14.25
CA GLY A 166 21.58 -14.02 -13.02
C GLY A 166 21.86 -14.85 -11.78
N TYR A 167 21.47 -16.14 -11.82
CA TYR A 167 21.68 -17.08 -10.72
C TYR A 167 23.18 -17.34 -10.49
N TRP A 168 23.95 -17.56 -11.54
CA TRP A 168 25.39 -17.73 -11.45
C TRP A 168 26.08 -16.54 -10.77
N ARG A 169 25.73 -15.29 -11.15
CA ARG A 169 26.31 -14.08 -10.52
C ARG A 169 26.00 -14.00 -9.03
N ALA A 170 24.78 -14.34 -8.62
CA ALA A 170 24.39 -14.37 -7.22
C ALA A 170 25.20 -15.42 -6.43
N GLN A 171 25.38 -16.63 -6.99
CA GLN A 171 26.19 -17.69 -6.39
C GLN A 171 27.68 -17.29 -6.32
N ALA A 172 28.21 -16.70 -7.38
CA ALA A 172 29.60 -16.24 -7.40
C ALA A 172 29.84 -15.16 -6.30
N ALA A 173 28.93 -14.21 -6.15
CA ALA A 173 29.02 -13.20 -5.10
C ALA A 173 29.05 -13.83 -3.68
N GLN A 174 28.19 -14.83 -3.42
CA GLN A 174 28.18 -15.56 -2.14
C GLN A 174 29.48 -16.34 -1.92
N ARG A 175 30.06 -16.95 -2.96
CA ARG A 175 31.34 -17.67 -2.83
C ARG A 175 32.50 -16.71 -2.54
N VAL A 176 32.52 -15.54 -3.19
CA VAL A 176 33.50 -14.49 -2.89
C VAL A 176 33.38 -14.00 -1.45
N ASP A 177 32.15 -13.85 -0.95
CA ASP A 177 31.92 -13.43 0.43
C ASP A 177 32.40 -14.48 1.45
N ARG A 178 32.17 -15.78 1.18
CA ARG A 178 32.69 -16.88 2.01
C ARG A 178 34.22 -16.95 1.98
N LEU A 179 34.83 -16.74 0.82
CA LEU A 179 36.29 -16.65 0.73
C LEU A 179 36.84 -15.53 1.62
N ARG A 180 36.18 -14.37 1.63
CA ARG A 180 36.64 -13.21 2.42
C ARG A 180 36.47 -13.39 3.93
N HIS A 181 35.39 -14.05 4.38
CA HIS A 181 35.03 -14.12 5.79
C HIS A 181 35.33 -15.48 6.45
N HIS A 182 35.50 -16.55 5.68
CA HIS A 182 35.66 -17.91 6.19
C HIS A 182 36.89 -18.63 5.60
N ASP A 183 37.66 -17.94 4.76
CA ASP A 183 38.87 -18.48 4.11
C ASP A 183 38.60 -19.73 3.29
N GLU A 184 37.38 -19.89 2.76
CA GLU A 184 36.98 -21.01 1.90
C GLU A 184 37.57 -20.82 0.50
N PRO A 185 38.46 -21.70 0.01
CA PRO A 185 39.06 -21.54 -1.32
C PRO A 185 38.00 -21.66 -2.44
N ALA A 186 38.12 -20.80 -3.44
CA ALA A 186 37.25 -20.80 -4.60
C ALA A 186 38.07 -20.66 -5.88
N THR A 187 37.67 -21.40 -6.94
CA THR A 187 38.30 -21.30 -8.27
C THR A 187 37.23 -20.84 -9.28
N LEU A 188 37.59 -19.89 -10.11
CA LEU A 188 36.77 -19.43 -11.23
C LEU A 188 37.35 -19.97 -12.52
N LEU A 189 36.54 -20.71 -13.29
CA LEU A 189 36.85 -21.16 -14.62
C LEU A 189 35.99 -20.40 -15.63
N LEU A 190 36.61 -19.81 -16.63
CA LEU A 190 35.96 -19.16 -17.76
C LEU A 190 36.24 -19.98 -19.03
N LEU A 191 35.18 -20.40 -19.71
CA LEU A 191 35.24 -21.15 -20.97
C LEU A 191 34.61 -20.32 -22.08
N ASP A 192 35.17 -20.36 -23.26
CA ASP A 192 34.63 -19.77 -24.48
C ASP A 192 34.62 -20.81 -25.60
N VAL A 193 33.66 -20.71 -26.52
CA VAL A 193 33.56 -21.62 -27.69
C VAL A 193 34.23 -20.96 -28.88
N ASP A 194 35.35 -21.54 -29.30
CA ASP A 194 36.10 -21.06 -30.47
C ASP A 194 35.24 -21.07 -31.73
N HIS A 195 35.33 -19.98 -32.47
CA HIS A 195 34.65 -19.80 -33.76
C HIS A 195 33.12 -19.95 -33.74
N PHE A 196 32.46 -19.79 -32.58
CA PHE A 196 31.01 -19.96 -32.45
C PHE A 196 30.23 -19.09 -33.46
N LYS A 197 30.68 -17.85 -33.71
CA LYS A 197 30.07 -16.98 -34.72
C LYS A 197 30.13 -17.60 -36.10
N SER A 198 31.26 -18.21 -36.48
CA SER A 198 31.42 -18.88 -37.79
C SER A 198 30.48 -20.08 -37.96
N ILE A 199 30.17 -20.78 -36.89
CA ILE A 199 29.17 -21.86 -36.88
C ILE A 199 27.80 -21.30 -37.19
N ASN A 200 27.39 -20.25 -36.49
CA ASN A 200 26.11 -19.58 -36.72
C ASN A 200 26.00 -19.03 -38.14
N ASP A 201 27.02 -18.34 -38.63
CA ASP A 201 27.04 -17.72 -39.96
C ASP A 201 26.98 -18.76 -41.09
N ARG A 202 27.59 -19.98 -40.89
CA ARG A 202 27.64 -21.05 -41.88
C ARG A 202 26.47 -22.02 -41.86
N PHE A 203 25.97 -22.32 -40.67
CA PHE A 203 24.98 -23.40 -40.45
C PHE A 203 23.66 -22.93 -39.86
N GLY A 204 23.55 -21.63 -39.55
CA GLY A 204 22.37 -21.03 -38.94
C GLY A 204 22.32 -21.18 -37.43
N HIS A 205 21.45 -20.39 -36.81
CA HIS A 205 21.33 -20.32 -35.32
C HIS A 205 20.93 -21.66 -34.69
N ALA A 206 20.12 -22.48 -35.39
CA ALA A 206 19.72 -23.80 -34.87
C ALA A 206 20.92 -24.70 -34.63
N ALA A 207 21.91 -24.66 -35.54
CA ALA A 207 23.15 -25.42 -35.38
C ALA A 207 24.02 -24.85 -34.23
N GLY A 208 24.05 -23.53 -34.07
CA GLY A 208 24.71 -22.91 -32.93
C GLY A 208 24.07 -23.27 -31.59
N ASP A 209 22.74 -23.33 -31.54
CA ASP A 209 21.99 -23.78 -30.36
C ASP A 209 22.33 -25.25 -30.01
N ASP A 210 22.48 -26.11 -31.02
CA ASP A 210 22.86 -27.52 -30.79
C ASP A 210 24.30 -27.67 -30.27
N VAL A 211 25.20 -26.76 -30.63
CA VAL A 211 26.58 -26.71 -30.09
C VAL A 211 26.62 -26.27 -28.63
N LEU A 212 25.64 -25.45 -28.21
CA LEU A 212 25.55 -24.98 -26.82
C LEU A 212 24.82 -25.94 -25.88
N ARG A 213 24.11 -26.96 -26.41
CA ARG A 213 23.45 -28.02 -25.64
C ARG A 213 24.40 -29.12 -25.26
#